data_6808f91d6d464a52c7b0d90c6216a2b2
#
_entry.id   6808f91d6d464a52c7b0d90c6216a2b2
#
_cell.length_a   1.000
_cell.length_b   1.000
_cell.length_c   1.000
_cell.angle_alpha   90.00
_cell.angle_beta   90.00
_cell.angle_gamma   90.00
#
_symmetry.space_group_name_H-M   'P 1'
#
loop_
_entity.id
_entity.type
_entity.pdbx_description
1 polymer ?
#
loop_
_entity_poly.entity_id
_entity_poly.type
_entity_poly.pdbx_seq_one_letter_code
_entity_poly.pdbx_strand_id
1 'polypeptide(L)'
;MITVTINGKEIKLDKATTVLEAARSAGIKIPTLCYHEQLEKYGGCRLCVVEVEKMPRLQTACTLMVTDGMVVRTETEAIADVRRGILEFLLINHPLDCPYCDKAGECELQDLVEKYGPAKGRYKEKKRKVPESLEDPVIV
;
A
#
# COMPACT_ATOMS: atom_id res chain seq x y z
N MET A 1 -14.02 14.66 20.13
CA MET A 1 -12.73 13.97 20.27
C MET A 1 -12.97 12.49 19.95
N ILE A 2 -12.19 11.91 19.05
CA ILE A 2 -12.29 10.51 18.60
C ILE A 2 -11.07 9.78 19.11
N THR A 3 -11.25 8.64 19.75
CA THR A 3 -10.14 7.81 20.24
C THR A 3 -10.04 6.55 19.41
N VAL A 4 -8.86 6.26 18.86
CA VAL A 4 -8.57 5.05 18.10
C VAL A 4 -7.31 4.39 18.65
N THR A 5 -7.31 3.06 18.70
CA THR A 5 -6.14 2.29 19.10
C THR A 5 -5.52 1.63 17.88
N ILE A 6 -4.28 1.97 17.56
CA ILE A 6 -3.54 1.37 16.44
C ILE A 6 -2.31 0.65 16.98
N ASN A 7 -2.23 -0.65 16.77
CA ASN A 7 -1.17 -1.53 17.30
C ASN A 7 -0.95 -1.36 18.82
N GLY A 8 -2.04 -1.20 19.58
CA GLY A 8 -2.00 -1.02 21.02
C GLY A 8 -1.69 0.42 21.49
N LYS A 9 -1.42 1.35 20.57
CA LYS A 9 -1.20 2.76 20.87
C LYS A 9 -2.50 3.55 20.74
N GLU A 10 -2.93 4.18 21.81
CA GLU A 10 -4.09 5.07 21.82
C GLU A 10 -3.76 6.42 21.18
N ILE A 11 -4.59 6.84 20.24
CA ILE A 11 -4.45 8.08 19.48
C ILE A 11 -5.74 8.87 19.64
N LYS A 12 -5.64 10.12 20.09
CA LYS A 12 -6.76 11.05 20.23
C LYS A 12 -6.77 12.04 19.08
N LEU A 13 -7.92 12.17 18.43
CA LEU A 13 -8.11 12.98 17.23
C LEU A 13 -9.23 13.99 17.46
N ASP A 14 -8.98 15.22 17.11
CA ASP A 14 -9.98 16.30 17.21
C ASP A 14 -10.93 16.33 16.02
N LYS A 15 -10.48 15.78 14.88
CA LYS A 15 -11.25 15.76 13.62
C LYS A 15 -11.36 14.33 13.08
N ALA A 16 -12.47 14.08 12.39
CA ALA A 16 -12.62 12.86 11.61
C ALA A 16 -11.54 12.80 10.51
N THR A 17 -10.78 11.71 10.48
CA THR A 17 -9.72 11.46 9.51
C THR A 17 -9.69 9.98 9.13
N THR A 18 -8.86 9.61 8.16
CA THR A 18 -8.71 8.20 7.80
C THR A 18 -7.77 7.48 8.76
N VAL A 19 -7.89 6.16 8.81
CA VAL A 19 -6.97 5.31 9.59
C VAL A 19 -5.52 5.53 9.17
N LEU A 20 -5.26 5.73 7.87
CA LEU A 20 -3.92 6.01 7.35
C LEU A 20 -3.34 7.31 7.92
N GLU A 21 -4.12 8.39 7.89
CA GLU A 21 -3.68 9.70 8.41
C GLU A 21 -3.51 9.66 9.93
N ALA A 22 -4.42 9.00 10.65
CA ALA A 22 -4.29 8.77 12.09
C ALA A 22 -3.00 7.97 12.42
N ALA A 23 -2.70 6.91 11.67
CA ALA A 23 -1.48 6.14 11.84
C ALA A 23 -0.22 7.00 11.59
N ARG A 24 -0.21 7.79 10.51
CA ARG A 24 0.90 8.69 10.17
C ARG A 24 1.16 9.73 11.25
N SER A 25 0.11 10.35 11.80
CA SER A 25 0.23 11.33 12.89
C SER A 25 0.86 10.72 14.16
N ALA A 26 0.70 9.41 14.36
CA ALA A 26 1.29 8.66 15.47
C ALA A 26 2.66 8.05 15.17
N GLY A 27 3.21 8.29 13.97
CA GLY A 27 4.49 7.74 13.51
C GLY A 27 4.41 6.26 13.07
N ILE A 28 3.21 5.72 12.85
CA ILE A 28 3.00 4.34 12.39
C ILE A 28 2.94 4.35 10.86
N LYS A 29 3.88 3.62 10.24
CA LYS A 29 3.97 3.49 8.79
C LYS A 29 3.06 2.39 8.29
N ILE A 30 2.14 2.73 7.40
CA ILE A 30 1.32 1.79 6.61
C ILE A 30 1.73 1.96 5.15
N PRO A 31 2.07 0.87 4.42
CA PRO A 31 2.52 0.97 3.04
C PRO A 31 1.39 1.43 2.11
N THR A 32 1.71 2.30 1.16
CA THR A 32 0.79 2.83 0.14
C THR A 32 1.51 2.95 -1.20
N LEU A 33 0.77 2.87 -2.31
CA LEU A 33 1.28 3.21 -3.65
C LEU A 33 0.37 4.23 -4.36
N CYS A 34 -0.95 4.14 -4.16
CA CYS A 34 -1.91 5.02 -4.85
C CYS A 34 -2.38 6.21 -4.00
N TYR A 35 -1.84 6.38 -2.80
CA TYR A 35 -2.20 7.49 -1.92
C TYR A 35 -1.27 8.69 -2.11
N HIS A 36 -1.87 9.86 -2.25
CA HIS A 36 -1.16 11.14 -2.20
C HIS A 36 -2.00 12.14 -1.41
N GLU A 37 -1.33 12.99 -0.61
CA GLU A 37 -2.02 13.92 0.32
C GLU A 37 -2.88 14.97 -0.39
N GLN A 38 -2.47 15.37 -1.59
CA GLN A 38 -3.15 16.39 -2.41
C GLN A 38 -4.18 15.81 -3.38
N LEU A 39 -4.37 14.49 -3.41
CA LEU A 39 -5.30 13.82 -4.30
C LEU A 39 -6.43 13.17 -3.54
N GLU A 40 -7.54 12.96 -4.22
CA GLU A 40 -8.65 12.21 -3.65
C GLU A 40 -8.25 10.75 -3.35
N LYS A 41 -8.78 10.24 -2.25
CA LYS A 41 -8.50 8.90 -1.75
C LYS A 41 -9.29 7.87 -2.54
N TYR A 42 -8.60 7.11 -3.33
CA TYR A 42 -9.21 6.23 -4.33
C TYR A 42 -9.12 4.73 -3.96
N GLY A 43 -8.15 4.32 -3.12
CA GLY A 43 -8.06 2.97 -2.57
C GLY A 43 -7.77 1.86 -3.58
N GLY A 44 -7.14 2.17 -4.72
CA GLY A 44 -6.96 1.25 -5.84
C GLY A 44 -5.89 0.20 -5.64
N CYS A 45 -4.74 0.53 -5.07
CA CYS A 45 -3.62 -0.41 -4.92
C CYS A 45 -3.84 -1.47 -3.84
N ARG A 46 -4.66 -1.21 -2.85
CA ARG A 46 -4.99 -2.10 -1.72
C ARG A 46 -3.82 -2.47 -0.78
N LEU A 47 -2.64 -1.88 -0.94
CA LEU A 47 -1.48 -2.15 -0.09
C LEU A 47 -1.66 -1.70 1.36
N CYS A 48 -2.44 -0.66 1.59
CA CYS A 48 -2.71 -0.10 2.91
C CYS A 48 -3.72 -0.90 3.74
N VAL A 49 -3.91 -2.19 3.45
CA VAL A 49 -4.86 -3.03 4.21
C VAL A 49 -4.47 -3.13 5.67
N VAL A 50 -5.49 -3.08 6.50
CA VAL A 50 -5.41 -3.20 7.96
C VAL A 50 -6.53 -4.11 8.46
N GLU A 51 -6.31 -4.70 9.61
CA GLU A 51 -7.32 -5.46 10.33
C GLU A 51 -7.99 -4.55 11.36
N VAL A 52 -9.31 -4.53 11.37
CA VAL A 52 -10.11 -3.77 12.33
C VAL A 52 -10.92 -4.73 13.17
N GLU A 53 -10.83 -4.60 14.48
CA GLU A 53 -11.57 -5.44 15.40
C GLU A 53 -13.08 -5.36 15.12
N LYS A 54 -13.78 -6.49 15.18
CA LYS A 54 -15.20 -6.64 14.83
C LYS A 54 -15.55 -6.48 13.34
N MET A 55 -14.58 -6.26 12.45
CA MET A 55 -14.81 -6.29 11.01
C MET A 55 -14.26 -7.60 10.43
N PRO A 56 -15.08 -8.39 9.71
CA PRO A 56 -14.67 -9.72 9.25
C PRO A 56 -13.70 -9.68 8.06
N ARG A 57 -13.51 -8.53 7.45
CA ARG A 57 -12.64 -8.34 6.27
C ARG A 57 -11.61 -7.26 6.53
N LEU A 58 -10.43 -7.44 5.93
CA LEU A 58 -9.40 -6.39 5.90
C LEU A 58 -9.94 -5.13 5.21
N GLN A 59 -9.61 -3.99 5.75
CA GLN A 59 -10.04 -2.66 5.28
C GLN A 59 -8.86 -1.88 4.70
N THR A 60 -9.11 -0.97 3.78
CA THR A 60 -8.09 -0.06 3.26
C THR A 60 -7.96 1.17 4.15
N ALA A 61 -6.82 1.33 4.80
CA ALA A 61 -6.59 2.43 5.75
C ALA A 61 -6.73 3.82 5.12
N CYS A 62 -6.44 3.97 3.82
CA CYS A 62 -6.51 5.27 3.14
C CYS A 62 -7.94 5.77 2.91
N THR A 63 -8.95 4.88 2.91
CA THR A 63 -10.36 5.23 2.68
C THR A 63 -11.24 5.04 3.91
N LEU A 64 -10.80 4.21 4.88
CA LEU A 64 -11.55 3.95 6.08
C LEU A 64 -11.47 5.13 7.05
N MET A 65 -12.61 5.73 7.38
CA MET A 65 -12.71 6.77 8.39
C MET A 65 -12.63 6.19 9.80
N VAL A 66 -11.91 6.89 10.66
CA VAL A 66 -11.79 6.51 12.07
C VAL A 66 -13.13 6.74 12.78
N THR A 67 -13.52 5.78 13.61
CA THR A 67 -14.65 5.89 14.54
C THR A 67 -14.17 5.75 15.98
N ASP A 68 -14.91 6.30 16.91
CA ASP A 68 -14.54 6.26 18.33
C ASP A 68 -14.51 4.82 18.85
N GLY A 69 -13.48 4.49 19.61
CA GLY A 69 -13.24 3.14 20.13
C GLY A 69 -12.77 2.12 19.11
N MET A 70 -12.41 2.53 17.87
CA MET A 70 -11.88 1.63 16.85
C MET A 70 -10.53 1.06 17.26
N VAL A 71 -10.35 -0.27 17.07
CA VAL A 71 -9.07 -0.96 17.30
C VAL A 71 -8.55 -1.50 15.97
N VAL A 72 -7.33 -1.10 15.62
CA VAL A 72 -6.71 -1.40 14.32
C VAL A 72 -5.36 -2.09 14.52
N ARG A 73 -5.12 -3.13 13.73
CA ARG A 73 -3.81 -3.79 13.60
C ARG A 73 -3.28 -3.59 12.19
N THR A 74 -2.03 -3.18 12.08
CA THR A 74 -1.39 -2.89 10.79
C THR A 74 -0.42 -4.00 10.35
N GLU A 75 -0.11 -4.92 11.24
CA GLU A 75 0.86 -6.00 11.05
C GLU A 75 0.28 -7.31 11.60
N THR A 76 -0.32 -8.12 10.73
CA THR A 76 -0.77 -9.49 11.02
C THR A 76 -0.36 -10.40 9.87
N GLU A 77 -0.38 -11.70 10.07
CA GLU A 77 -0.07 -12.69 9.02
C GLU A 77 -1.01 -12.55 7.82
N ALA A 78 -2.29 -12.36 8.08
CA ALA A 78 -3.30 -12.12 7.03
C ALA A 78 -2.99 -10.86 6.21
N ILE A 79 -2.55 -9.77 6.85
CA ILE A 79 -2.13 -8.54 6.17
C ILE A 79 -0.88 -8.78 5.35
N ALA A 80 0.11 -9.50 5.89
CA ALA A 80 1.35 -9.82 5.19
C ALA A 80 1.09 -10.65 3.91
N ASP A 81 0.21 -11.64 3.99
CA ASP A 81 -0.17 -12.47 2.86
C ASP A 81 -0.88 -11.68 1.75
N VAL A 82 -1.79 -10.80 2.13
CA VAL A 82 -2.48 -9.93 1.16
C VAL A 82 -1.50 -8.96 0.50
N ARG A 83 -0.62 -8.32 1.25
CA ARG A 83 0.41 -7.41 0.69
C ARG A 83 1.33 -8.14 -0.27
N ARG A 84 1.78 -9.33 0.09
CA ARG A 84 2.60 -10.20 -0.77
C ARG A 84 1.91 -10.52 -2.09
N GLY A 85 0.64 -10.93 -2.03
CA GLY A 85 -0.17 -11.21 -3.22
C GLY A 85 -0.38 -10.00 -4.13
N ILE A 86 -0.62 -8.82 -3.55
CA ILE A 86 -0.78 -7.57 -4.29
C ILE A 86 0.52 -7.18 -5.01
N LEU A 87 1.65 -7.24 -4.31
CA LEU A 87 2.94 -6.93 -4.91
C LEU A 87 3.32 -7.94 -6.00
N GLU A 88 3.07 -9.24 -5.78
CA GLU A 88 3.23 -10.25 -6.82
C GLU A 88 2.38 -9.93 -8.06
N PHE A 89 1.13 -9.52 -7.87
CA PHE A 89 0.23 -9.12 -8.96
C PHE A 89 0.74 -7.89 -9.72
N LEU A 90 1.23 -6.88 -9.02
CA LEU A 90 1.83 -5.70 -9.65
C LEU A 90 3.07 -6.05 -10.49
N LEU A 91 3.84 -7.06 -10.07
CA LEU A 91 5.04 -7.50 -10.78
C LEU A 91 4.77 -8.39 -12.00
N ILE A 92 3.54 -8.85 -12.21
CA ILE A 92 3.21 -9.76 -13.32
C ILE A 92 3.69 -9.21 -14.67
N ASN A 93 3.39 -7.95 -14.96
CA ASN A 93 3.78 -7.29 -16.22
C ASN A 93 4.88 -6.24 -16.05
N HIS A 94 5.29 -5.95 -14.82
CA HIS A 94 6.34 -4.98 -14.56
C HIS A 94 7.70 -5.51 -15.06
N PRO A 95 8.44 -4.75 -15.90
CA PRO A 95 9.77 -5.15 -16.30
C PRO A 95 10.71 -5.13 -15.08
N LEU A 96 11.38 -6.26 -14.82
CA LEU A 96 12.30 -6.38 -13.70
C LEU A 96 13.74 -6.03 -14.11
N ASP A 97 13.88 -4.94 -14.86
CA ASP A 97 15.16 -4.46 -15.38
C ASP A 97 15.77 -3.39 -14.43
N CYS A 98 15.60 -3.57 -13.14
CA CYS A 98 16.03 -2.61 -12.12
C CYS A 98 17.50 -2.14 -12.26
N PRO A 99 18.46 -2.97 -12.65
CA PRO A 99 19.85 -2.52 -12.86
C PRO A 99 20.01 -1.49 -13.97
N TYR A 100 19.05 -1.41 -14.90
CA TYR A 100 19.07 -0.49 -16.05
C TYR A 100 17.93 0.54 -16.00
N CYS A 101 17.11 0.49 -14.96
CA CYS A 101 15.96 1.37 -14.80
C CYS A 101 16.39 2.71 -14.20
N ASP A 102 16.00 3.82 -14.81
CA ASP A 102 16.32 5.17 -14.31
C ASP A 102 15.73 5.45 -12.93
N LYS A 103 14.67 4.71 -12.53
CA LYS A 103 14.04 4.82 -11.21
C LYS A 103 14.72 3.97 -10.13
N ALA A 104 15.71 3.16 -10.47
CA ALA A 104 16.40 2.28 -9.52
C ALA A 104 17.01 3.08 -8.36
N GLY A 105 16.81 2.60 -7.13
CA GLY A 105 17.28 3.27 -5.91
C GLY A 105 16.32 4.35 -5.36
N GLU A 106 15.37 4.81 -6.15
CA GLU A 106 14.32 5.77 -5.75
C GLU A 106 12.91 5.22 -6.02
N CYS A 107 12.78 3.91 -6.20
CA CYS A 107 11.54 3.26 -6.60
C CYS A 107 10.78 2.72 -5.39
N GLU A 108 9.64 3.34 -5.07
CA GLU A 108 8.77 2.86 -3.98
C GLU A 108 8.30 1.42 -4.18
N LEU A 109 8.05 0.98 -5.42
CA LEU A 109 7.66 -0.39 -5.71
C LEU A 109 8.79 -1.36 -5.37
N GLN A 110 10.04 -1.02 -5.71
CA GLN A 110 11.22 -1.82 -5.38
C GLN A 110 11.36 -1.99 -3.86
N ASP A 111 11.28 -0.90 -3.10
CA ASP A 111 11.37 -0.91 -1.64
C ASP A 111 10.26 -1.73 -0.99
N LEU A 112 9.03 -1.62 -1.52
CA LEU A 112 7.89 -2.36 -1.03
C LEU A 112 7.99 -3.85 -1.33
N VAL A 113 8.51 -4.21 -2.51
CA VAL A 113 8.73 -5.62 -2.90
C VAL A 113 9.83 -6.25 -2.06
N GLU A 114 10.92 -5.52 -1.78
CA GLU A 114 11.99 -5.99 -0.89
C GLU A 114 11.44 -6.27 0.51
N LYS A 115 10.59 -5.38 1.04
CA LYS A 115 10.09 -5.48 2.40
C LYS A 115 8.93 -6.47 2.58
N TYR A 116 7.99 -6.51 1.64
CA TYR A 116 6.72 -7.24 1.78
C TYR A 116 6.45 -8.23 0.66
N GLY A 117 7.21 -8.17 -0.42
CA GLY A 117 6.97 -8.96 -1.63
C GLY A 117 7.33 -10.43 -1.49
N PRO A 118 6.99 -11.25 -2.50
CA PRO A 118 7.40 -12.63 -2.55
C PRO A 118 8.88 -12.75 -2.90
N ALA A 119 9.58 -13.72 -2.31
CA ALA A 119 10.95 -14.05 -2.69
C ALA A 119 11.05 -14.53 -4.15
N LYS A 120 9.97 -15.15 -4.66
CA LYS A 120 9.85 -15.60 -6.05
C LYS A 120 8.40 -15.51 -6.50
N GLY A 121 8.16 -14.88 -7.64
CA GLY A 121 6.84 -14.83 -8.26
C GLY A 121 6.40 -16.19 -8.81
N ARG A 122 5.10 -16.45 -8.79
CA ARG A 122 4.46 -17.67 -9.31
C ARG A 122 4.12 -17.57 -10.80
N TYR A 123 4.01 -16.35 -11.33
CA TYR A 123 3.68 -16.10 -12.72
C TYR A 123 4.85 -16.47 -13.64
N LYS A 124 4.59 -17.31 -14.64
CA LYS A 124 5.61 -17.85 -15.56
C LYS A 124 5.41 -17.42 -17.01
N GLU A 125 4.30 -16.79 -17.32
CA GLU A 125 3.98 -16.34 -18.67
C GLU A 125 4.85 -15.14 -19.08
N LYS A 126 4.94 -14.89 -20.39
CA LYS A 126 5.65 -13.72 -20.90
C LYS A 126 4.99 -12.44 -20.41
N LYS A 127 5.79 -11.51 -19.90
CA LYS A 127 5.32 -10.19 -19.52
C LYS A 127 4.79 -9.45 -20.74
N ARG A 128 3.67 -8.75 -20.55
CA ARG A 128 3.09 -7.90 -21.58
C ARG A 128 3.99 -6.70 -21.80
N LYS A 129 4.55 -6.56 -22.98
CA LYS A 129 5.28 -5.34 -23.38
C LYS A 129 4.31 -4.39 -24.05
N VAL A 130 4.29 -3.13 -23.62
CA VAL A 130 3.66 -2.07 -24.36
C VAL A 130 4.63 -1.69 -25.47
N PRO A 131 4.21 -1.60 -26.75
CA PRO A 131 5.07 -1.11 -27.82
C PRO A 131 5.56 0.30 -27.45
N GLU A 132 6.86 0.54 -27.56
CA GLU A 132 7.43 1.87 -27.42
C GLU A 132 6.87 2.75 -28.55
N SER A 133 6.24 3.85 -28.20
CA SER A 133 5.84 4.85 -29.19
C SER A 133 7.09 5.66 -29.53
N LEU A 134 7.66 5.38 -30.71
CA LEU A 134 8.79 6.16 -31.26
C LEU A 134 8.37 7.55 -31.73
N GLU A 135 7.09 7.88 -31.70
CA GLU A 135 6.53 9.14 -32.18
C GLU A 135 6.55 10.25 -31.11
N ASP A 136 6.67 9.88 -29.82
CA ASP A 136 6.75 10.85 -28.75
C ASP A 136 7.99 10.61 -27.87
N PRO A 137 9.06 11.42 -28.02
CA PRO A 137 10.29 11.25 -27.24
C PRO A 137 10.15 11.61 -25.76
N VAL A 138 9.00 12.10 -25.32
CA VAL A 138 8.72 12.48 -23.92
C VAL A 138 8.06 11.34 -23.12
N ILE A 139 7.49 10.35 -23.81
CA ILE A 139 6.83 9.19 -23.19
C ILE A 139 7.69 7.94 -23.40
N VAL A 140 8.69 7.81 -22.60
CA VAL A 140 9.50 6.59 -22.49
C VAL A 140 9.08 5.80 -21.23
#